data_b71e26f9155b22a6c13dd6b5fed43495
#
_entry.id   b71e26f9155b22a6c13dd6b5fed43495
#
_cell.length_a   1.000
_cell.length_b   1.000
_cell.length_c   1.000
_cell.angle_alpha   90.00
_cell.angle_beta   90.00
_cell.angle_gamma   90.00
#
_symmetry.space_group_name_H-M   'P 1'
#
loop_
_entity.id
_entity.type
_entity.pdbx_description
1 polymer ?
#
loop_
_entity_poly.entity_id
_entity_poly.type
_entity_poly.pdbx_seq_one_letter_code
_entity_poly.pdbx_strand_id
1 'polypeptide(L)'
;MIAMSRLPGTVRSMSCSPLRQRGLSLVELMISVTIGLLILAALVALFVNTSGSNREMARANGVIENGRLAIQLLESDIVHAGFWGGLVPEYDNQTADTAAVPTDVPTAVPDPCLAYSTANWNAAYRRNLIGLPVQVYDDASVCSAVVTDKAAGTDVLVVRHLETCVPGEGGNCEADVAGKLYSQATQCLAEAATPYILGTTGTTAFTLHRRNCTDLSDKRKFVSNIYYIRDFAVTSGDGIPTLMRSQFDFDGTTLAHQIPAVAMIEGIEGFRVELGVDDVSETGDPVDYTAPIEWTDPDVRDSAVNRGDGVPDDAFISCTSGAPCTAAQLMNVTAVKLYVLVRSRDESPGYTDTKTYSLGATTMGPYNDRFKRHVFVSTVRLPNISGRRETP
;
A
#
# COMPACT_ATOMS: atom_id res chain seq x y z
N MET A 1 76.46 -52.60 -26.05
CA MET A 1 76.79 -52.70 -27.48
C MET A 1 75.50 -52.59 -28.27
N ILE A 2 75.22 -51.46 -28.90
CA ILE A 2 74.42 -51.33 -30.16
C ILE A 2 74.63 -49.86 -30.60
N ALA A 3 74.99 -49.74 -31.87
CA ALA A 3 75.62 -48.58 -32.49
C ALA A 3 74.61 -47.43 -32.75
N MET A 4 75.06 -46.20 -32.53
CA MET A 4 74.44 -44.97 -33.00
C MET A 4 74.71 -44.72 -34.44
N SER A 5 73.68 -44.73 -35.31
CA SER A 5 73.76 -44.28 -36.69
C SER A 5 73.32 -42.79 -36.71
N ARG A 6 74.23 -41.91 -37.09
CA ARG A 6 73.98 -40.51 -37.40
C ARG A 6 73.50 -40.37 -38.83
N LEU A 7 72.35 -39.69 -39.01
CA LEU A 7 71.90 -39.18 -40.32
C LEU A 7 72.17 -37.66 -40.39
N PRO A 8 72.65 -37.13 -41.48
CA PRO A 8 72.97 -35.73 -41.68
C PRO A 8 71.67 -34.93 -41.99
N GLY A 9 71.27 -34.01 -41.13
CA GLY A 9 70.21 -33.09 -41.38
C GLY A 9 70.65 -31.96 -42.31
N THR A 10 70.12 -31.86 -43.47
CA THR A 10 70.24 -30.74 -44.41
C THR A 10 69.35 -29.53 -43.87
N VAL A 11 69.99 -28.50 -43.40
CA VAL A 11 69.38 -27.23 -43.03
C VAL A 11 69.02 -26.49 -44.32
N ARG A 12 67.71 -26.49 -44.70
CA ARG A 12 67.19 -25.61 -45.73
C ARG A 12 67.06 -24.22 -45.16
N SER A 13 67.90 -23.28 -45.63
CA SER A 13 67.77 -21.88 -45.37
C SER A 13 66.47 -21.36 -46.07
N MET A 14 65.45 -21.05 -45.30
CA MET A 14 64.30 -20.25 -45.79
C MET A 14 64.76 -18.81 -45.96
N SER A 15 64.97 -18.39 -47.21
CA SER A 15 65.13 -16.98 -47.54
C SER A 15 63.84 -16.25 -47.38
N CYS A 16 63.69 -15.46 -46.30
CA CYS A 16 62.66 -14.50 -46.20
C CYS A 16 62.85 -13.40 -47.27
N SER A 17 62.02 -13.44 -48.29
CA SER A 17 61.97 -12.31 -49.25
C SER A 17 61.44 -11.07 -48.51
N PRO A 18 62.11 -9.92 -48.57
CA PRO A 18 61.64 -8.71 -48.00
C PRO A 18 60.34 -8.29 -48.76
N LEU A 19 59.23 -8.28 -47.98
CA LEU A 19 57.98 -7.66 -48.46
C LEU A 19 58.27 -6.20 -48.80
N ARG A 20 58.27 -5.88 -50.10
CA ARG A 20 58.38 -4.47 -50.56
C ARG A 20 57.22 -3.69 -49.92
N GLN A 21 57.50 -2.85 -48.96
CA GLN A 21 56.60 -1.83 -48.48
C GLN A 21 56.25 -0.87 -49.63
N ARG A 22 55.06 -1.05 -50.16
CA ARG A 22 54.47 -0.03 -51.07
C ARG A 22 54.00 1.13 -50.20
N GLY A 23 54.61 2.29 -50.33
CA GLY A 23 54.14 3.51 -49.71
C GLY A 23 52.71 3.81 -50.13
N LEU A 24 51.84 4.13 -49.17
CA LEU A 24 50.46 4.60 -49.45
C LEU A 24 50.51 5.91 -50.23
N SER A 25 49.71 6.04 -51.29
CA SER A 25 49.58 7.30 -52.02
C SER A 25 48.82 8.32 -51.09
N LEU A 26 49.10 9.59 -51.21
CA LEU A 26 48.44 10.63 -50.43
C LEU A 26 46.92 10.57 -50.61
N VAL A 27 46.46 10.19 -51.81
CA VAL A 27 45.02 10.02 -52.11
C VAL A 27 44.41 8.82 -51.36
N GLU A 28 45.11 7.69 -51.28
CA GLU A 28 44.65 6.54 -50.48
C GLU A 28 44.56 6.85 -49.00
N LEU A 29 45.50 7.62 -48.46
CA LEU A 29 45.45 8.12 -47.08
C LEU A 29 44.22 9.02 -46.85
N MET A 30 43.98 9.97 -47.76
CA MET A 30 42.82 10.88 -47.65
C MET A 30 41.49 10.11 -47.72
N ILE A 31 41.36 9.13 -48.63
CA ILE A 31 40.18 8.29 -48.78
C ILE A 31 39.98 7.42 -47.49
N SER A 32 41.05 6.81 -46.99
CA SER A 32 41.01 5.98 -45.81
C SER A 32 40.56 6.79 -44.57
N VAL A 33 41.11 8.01 -44.39
CA VAL A 33 40.74 8.90 -43.28
C VAL A 33 39.29 9.36 -43.40
N THR A 34 38.81 9.74 -44.58
CA THR A 34 37.44 10.17 -44.81
C THR A 34 36.44 9.05 -44.55
N ILE A 35 36.70 7.86 -45.03
CA ILE A 35 35.86 6.69 -44.77
C ILE A 35 35.88 6.32 -43.25
N GLY A 36 37.05 6.38 -42.64
CA GLY A 36 37.20 6.12 -41.20
C GLY A 36 36.40 7.13 -40.35
N LEU A 37 36.41 8.42 -40.69
CA LEU A 37 35.63 9.46 -40.07
C LEU A 37 34.12 9.24 -40.26
N LEU A 38 33.67 8.86 -41.45
CA LEU A 38 32.28 8.55 -41.74
C LEU A 38 31.77 7.33 -40.91
N ILE A 39 32.58 6.28 -40.84
CA ILE A 39 32.24 5.13 -40.00
C ILE A 39 32.19 5.53 -38.53
N LEU A 40 33.17 6.29 -38.05
CA LEU A 40 33.20 6.75 -36.67
C LEU A 40 31.97 7.62 -36.33
N ALA A 41 31.62 8.55 -37.24
CA ALA A 41 30.41 9.38 -37.06
C ALA A 41 29.14 8.53 -36.99
N ALA A 42 29.01 7.51 -37.86
CA ALA A 42 27.89 6.56 -37.84
C ALA A 42 27.83 5.75 -36.54
N LEU A 43 28.98 5.26 -36.05
CA LEU A 43 29.06 4.52 -34.78
C LEU A 43 28.71 5.40 -33.58
N VAL A 44 29.17 6.66 -33.54
CA VAL A 44 28.82 7.60 -32.47
C VAL A 44 27.32 7.90 -32.49
N ALA A 45 26.73 8.12 -33.67
CA ALA A 45 25.29 8.35 -33.80
C ALA A 45 24.48 7.13 -33.32
N LEU A 46 24.89 5.91 -33.70
CA LEU A 46 24.27 4.67 -33.24
C LEU A 46 24.37 4.52 -31.73
N PHE A 47 25.55 4.76 -31.15
CA PHE A 47 25.79 4.71 -29.71
C PHE A 47 24.91 5.69 -28.94
N VAL A 48 24.82 6.95 -29.39
CA VAL A 48 23.99 7.98 -28.75
C VAL A 48 22.51 7.59 -28.80
N ASN A 49 22.01 7.13 -29.95
CA ASN A 49 20.63 6.69 -30.10
C ASN A 49 20.30 5.49 -29.23
N THR A 50 21.17 4.46 -29.21
CA THR A 50 20.98 3.27 -28.39
C THR A 50 21.03 3.60 -26.90
N SER A 51 21.99 4.44 -26.48
CA SER A 51 22.10 4.91 -25.10
C SER A 51 20.87 5.73 -24.68
N GLY A 52 20.36 6.59 -25.57
CA GLY A 52 19.12 7.34 -25.36
C GLY A 52 17.91 6.42 -25.18
N SER A 53 17.74 5.44 -26.08
CA SER A 53 16.65 4.45 -26.00
C SER A 53 16.70 3.61 -24.71
N ASN A 54 17.88 3.18 -24.29
CA ASN A 54 18.06 2.43 -23.06
C ASN A 54 17.68 3.24 -21.82
N ARG A 55 18.03 4.53 -21.79
CA ARG A 55 17.63 5.43 -20.67
C ARG A 55 16.13 5.63 -20.62
N GLU A 56 15.48 5.81 -21.77
CA GLU A 56 14.02 5.94 -21.85
C GLU A 56 13.31 4.67 -21.39
N MET A 57 13.83 3.49 -21.77
CA MET A 57 13.30 2.20 -21.29
C MET A 57 13.47 2.05 -19.78
N ALA A 58 14.63 2.43 -19.23
CA ALA A 58 14.87 2.40 -17.79
C ALA A 58 13.89 3.31 -17.02
N ARG A 59 13.60 4.53 -17.54
CA ARG A 59 12.61 5.44 -16.96
C ARG A 59 11.20 4.83 -16.97
N ALA A 60 10.79 4.27 -18.10
CA ALA A 60 9.48 3.63 -18.23
C ALA A 60 9.33 2.42 -17.28
N ASN A 61 10.37 1.58 -17.19
CA ASN A 61 10.38 0.45 -16.28
C ASN A 61 10.30 0.90 -14.81
N GLY A 62 11.02 1.96 -14.44
CA GLY A 62 10.95 2.53 -13.08
C GLY A 62 9.54 3.02 -12.71
N VAL A 63 8.83 3.66 -13.65
CA VAL A 63 7.42 4.08 -13.44
C VAL A 63 6.52 2.86 -13.19
N ILE A 64 6.69 1.80 -14.00
CA ILE A 64 5.88 0.58 -13.87
C ILE A 64 6.20 -0.16 -12.56
N GLU A 65 7.46 -0.27 -12.21
CA GLU A 65 7.92 -0.95 -10.99
C GLU A 65 7.42 -0.23 -9.73
N ASN A 66 7.64 1.08 -9.64
CA ASN A 66 7.19 1.88 -8.51
C ASN A 66 5.66 1.87 -8.36
N GLY A 67 4.92 1.92 -9.47
CA GLY A 67 3.47 1.86 -9.44
C GLY A 67 2.94 0.50 -8.95
N ARG A 68 3.50 -0.59 -9.46
CA ARG A 68 3.15 -1.93 -8.98
C ARG A 68 3.48 -2.13 -7.51
N LEU A 69 4.67 -1.69 -7.08
CA LEU A 69 5.09 -1.79 -5.69
C LEU A 69 4.17 -0.98 -4.78
N ALA A 70 3.77 0.24 -5.19
CA ALA A 70 2.84 1.08 -4.42
C ALA A 70 1.48 0.39 -4.25
N ILE A 71 0.91 -0.13 -5.33
CA ILE A 71 -0.36 -0.87 -5.28
C ILE A 71 -0.23 -2.10 -4.38
N GLN A 72 0.78 -2.95 -4.58
CA GLN A 72 0.98 -4.17 -3.77
C GLN A 72 1.15 -3.87 -2.28
N LEU A 73 1.89 -2.81 -1.94
CA LEU A 73 2.09 -2.38 -0.56
C LEU A 73 0.76 -1.96 0.09
N LEU A 74 -0.02 -1.13 -0.61
CA LEU A 74 -1.32 -0.66 -0.12
C LEU A 74 -2.34 -1.81 -0.04
N GLU A 75 -2.43 -2.65 -1.08
CA GLU A 75 -3.32 -3.82 -1.11
C GLU A 75 -3.04 -4.77 0.05
N SER A 76 -1.76 -5.06 0.31
CA SER A 76 -1.36 -5.98 1.38
C SER A 76 -1.80 -5.52 2.77
N ASP A 77 -1.90 -4.22 3.00
CA ASP A 77 -2.36 -3.63 4.25
C ASP A 77 -3.90 -3.56 4.30
N ILE A 78 -4.51 -3.08 3.21
CA ILE A 78 -5.97 -2.91 3.09
C ILE A 78 -6.73 -4.23 3.24
N VAL A 79 -6.23 -5.32 2.66
CA VAL A 79 -6.84 -6.66 2.79
C VAL A 79 -6.96 -7.10 4.24
N HIS A 80 -6.07 -6.65 5.12
CA HIS A 80 -6.12 -6.95 6.55
C HIS A 80 -7.03 -6.00 7.34
N ALA A 81 -7.51 -4.89 6.76
CA ALA A 81 -8.38 -3.95 7.45
C ALA A 81 -9.56 -4.66 8.11
N GLY A 82 -9.83 -4.33 9.38
CA GLY A 82 -10.91 -4.95 10.14
C GLY A 82 -10.62 -6.37 10.62
N PHE A 83 -9.40 -6.89 10.47
CA PHE A 83 -8.99 -8.13 11.12
C PHE A 83 -8.72 -7.89 12.61
N TRP A 84 -9.60 -8.39 13.48
CA TRP A 84 -9.55 -8.15 14.93
C TRP A 84 -9.25 -9.42 15.76
N GLY A 85 -8.57 -10.42 15.16
CA GLY A 85 -8.09 -11.61 15.88
C GLY A 85 -9.20 -12.50 16.43
N GLY A 86 -10.34 -12.57 15.73
CA GLY A 86 -11.51 -13.37 16.12
C GLY A 86 -12.62 -12.57 16.78
N LEU A 87 -12.42 -11.26 17.08
CA LEU A 87 -13.50 -10.36 17.44
C LEU A 87 -14.34 -10.03 16.20
N VAL A 88 -15.64 -10.23 16.29
CA VAL A 88 -16.63 -9.73 15.34
C VAL A 88 -17.45 -8.66 16.07
N PRO A 89 -17.50 -7.40 15.60
CA PRO A 89 -18.38 -6.39 16.16
C PRO A 89 -19.85 -6.85 16.13
N GLU A 90 -20.63 -6.50 17.15
CA GLU A 90 -22.05 -6.92 17.23
C GLU A 90 -22.84 -6.43 16.02
N TYR A 91 -22.65 -5.18 15.65
CA TYR A 91 -23.37 -4.58 14.52
C TYR A 91 -23.08 -5.25 13.17
N ASP A 92 -21.94 -5.93 13.04
CA ASP A 92 -21.46 -6.59 11.82
C ASP A 92 -21.58 -8.12 11.90
N ASN A 93 -22.16 -8.66 12.99
CA ASN A 93 -22.31 -10.08 13.22
C ASN A 93 -23.71 -10.56 12.82
N GLN A 94 -23.88 -10.85 11.54
CA GLN A 94 -25.15 -11.36 11.02
C GLN A 94 -25.42 -12.82 11.36
N THR A 95 -24.42 -13.57 11.84
CA THR A 95 -24.60 -14.98 12.22
C THR A 95 -25.11 -15.17 13.65
N ALA A 96 -25.09 -14.11 14.46
CA ALA A 96 -25.60 -14.15 15.83
C ALA A 96 -27.12 -14.17 15.83
N ASP A 97 -27.72 -15.02 16.67
CA ASP A 97 -29.15 -15.02 16.95
C ASP A 97 -29.47 -13.89 17.94
N THR A 98 -29.44 -12.67 17.47
CA THR A 98 -29.61 -11.49 18.32
C THR A 98 -30.95 -10.84 18.04
N ALA A 99 -31.90 -11.05 18.96
CA ALA A 99 -33.08 -10.19 19.10
C ALA A 99 -32.71 -8.81 19.69
N ALA A 100 -31.43 -8.50 19.85
CA ALA A 100 -30.95 -7.30 20.49
C ALA A 100 -30.44 -6.28 19.45
N VAL A 101 -30.67 -5.02 19.73
CA VAL A 101 -30.07 -3.91 19.01
C VAL A 101 -28.57 -3.88 19.34
N PRO A 102 -27.67 -3.79 18.33
CA PRO A 102 -26.24 -3.73 18.59
C PRO A 102 -25.86 -2.49 19.41
N THR A 103 -24.93 -2.66 20.35
CA THR A 103 -24.51 -1.61 21.30
C THR A 103 -23.17 -0.97 20.90
N ASP A 104 -22.47 -1.58 19.97
CA ASP A 104 -21.11 -1.21 19.57
C ASP A 104 -21.04 -0.42 18.26
N VAL A 105 -22.17 0.03 17.74
CA VAL A 105 -22.27 0.87 16.51
C VAL A 105 -21.39 2.12 16.64
N PRO A 106 -20.48 2.39 15.67
CA PRO A 106 -19.69 3.61 15.63
C PRO A 106 -20.56 4.88 15.55
N THR A 107 -20.24 5.87 16.35
CA THR A 107 -21.02 7.12 16.44
C THR A 107 -20.27 8.35 15.95
N ALA A 108 -18.96 8.25 15.78
CA ALA A 108 -18.10 9.34 15.34
C ALA A 108 -16.86 8.81 14.62
N VAL A 109 -16.33 9.60 13.71
CA VAL A 109 -15.04 9.31 13.06
C VAL A 109 -13.91 9.59 14.07
N PRO A 110 -13.09 8.59 14.44
CA PRO A 110 -12.04 8.79 15.44
C PRO A 110 -10.88 9.60 14.86
N ASP A 111 -10.27 10.46 15.69
CA ASP A 111 -9.01 11.11 15.34
C ASP A 111 -7.92 10.06 15.09
N PRO A 112 -7.38 9.93 13.87
CA PRO A 112 -6.42 8.87 13.56
C PRO A 112 -5.06 9.07 14.22
N CYS A 113 -4.71 10.28 14.64
CA CYS A 113 -3.42 10.64 15.22
C CYS A 113 -3.41 10.75 16.73
N LEU A 114 -4.53 10.42 17.39
CA LEU A 114 -4.61 10.51 18.84
C LEU A 114 -3.65 9.53 19.51
N ALA A 115 -2.66 10.05 20.23
CA ALA A 115 -1.72 9.25 21.01
C ALA A 115 -2.46 8.40 22.06
N TYR A 116 -1.95 7.19 22.27
CA TYR A 116 -2.54 6.27 23.24
C TYR A 116 -2.34 6.78 24.68
N SER A 117 -3.43 6.84 25.39
CA SER A 117 -3.50 6.81 26.84
C SER A 117 -4.84 6.20 27.25
N THR A 118 -4.94 5.70 28.44
CA THR A 118 -6.22 5.14 28.95
C THR A 118 -7.34 6.19 29.01
N ALA A 119 -6.98 7.46 29.17
CA ALA A 119 -7.93 8.57 29.14
C ALA A 119 -8.39 8.92 27.72
N ASN A 120 -7.44 9.01 26.77
CA ASN A 120 -7.74 9.33 25.38
C ASN A 120 -8.52 8.20 24.69
N TRP A 121 -8.08 6.96 24.89
CA TRP A 121 -8.69 5.78 24.27
C TRP A 121 -9.78 5.18 25.18
N ASN A 122 -10.77 6.01 25.52
CA ASN A 122 -11.95 5.58 26.26
C ASN A 122 -12.81 4.59 25.46
N ALA A 123 -13.86 4.06 26.07
CA ALA A 123 -14.72 3.05 25.45
C ALA A 123 -15.35 3.53 24.12
N ALA A 124 -15.78 4.78 24.04
CA ALA A 124 -16.37 5.35 22.82
C ALA A 124 -15.33 5.47 21.69
N TYR A 125 -14.12 5.96 22.01
CA TYR A 125 -13.05 6.05 21.02
C TYR A 125 -12.65 4.67 20.49
N ARG A 126 -12.46 3.67 21.38
CA ARG A 126 -12.11 2.28 20.97
C ARG A 126 -13.21 1.63 20.13
N ARG A 127 -14.48 1.84 20.47
CA ARG A 127 -15.61 1.39 19.67
C ARG A 127 -15.56 1.95 18.26
N ASN A 128 -15.40 3.26 18.12
CA ASN A 128 -15.31 3.93 16.83
C ASN A 128 -14.09 3.47 16.04
N LEU A 129 -12.94 3.25 16.69
CA LEU A 129 -11.70 2.81 16.06
C LEU A 129 -11.81 1.39 15.51
N ILE A 130 -12.44 0.47 16.23
CA ILE A 130 -12.66 -0.92 15.81
C ILE A 130 -13.70 -0.98 14.68
N GLY A 131 -14.76 -0.19 14.79
CA GLY A 131 -15.83 -0.17 13.79
C GLY A 131 -15.47 0.57 12.50
N LEU A 132 -14.40 1.39 12.49
CA LEU A 132 -13.96 2.16 11.34
C LEU A 132 -12.51 1.82 10.98
N PRO A 133 -12.25 0.62 10.41
CA PRO A 133 -10.89 0.17 10.12
C PRO A 133 -10.24 0.91 8.96
N VAL A 134 -11.02 1.55 8.09
CA VAL A 134 -10.53 2.39 6.98
C VAL A 134 -11.08 3.80 7.12
N GLN A 135 -10.21 4.80 6.93
CA GLN A 135 -10.59 6.22 6.86
C GLN A 135 -9.85 6.89 5.71
N VAL A 136 -10.51 7.82 5.05
CA VAL A 136 -9.93 8.63 3.96
C VAL A 136 -10.29 10.08 4.15
N TYR A 137 -9.35 10.98 3.88
CA TYR A 137 -9.56 12.43 3.85
C TYR A 137 -8.51 13.11 2.95
N ASP A 138 -8.83 14.29 2.43
CA ASP A 138 -7.93 15.04 1.54
C ASP A 138 -7.19 16.18 2.26
N ASP A 139 -7.53 16.45 3.53
CA ASP A 139 -6.97 17.53 4.31
C ASP A 139 -5.93 17.02 5.33
N ALA A 140 -4.72 17.61 5.31
CA ALA A 140 -3.66 17.33 6.28
C ALA A 140 -3.98 17.85 7.69
N SER A 141 -4.95 18.78 7.85
CA SER A 141 -5.27 19.40 9.15
C SER A 141 -5.77 18.40 10.19
N VAL A 142 -6.41 17.32 9.74
CA VAL A 142 -6.90 16.23 10.61
C VAL A 142 -5.76 15.60 11.40
N CYS A 143 -4.53 15.59 10.85
CA CYS A 143 -3.36 14.88 11.38
C CYS A 143 -2.07 15.66 11.13
N SER A 144 -2.09 16.97 11.30
CA SER A 144 -1.04 17.90 10.85
C SER A 144 0.34 17.65 11.47
N ALA A 145 0.42 17.00 12.63
CA ALA A 145 1.69 16.63 13.24
C ALA A 145 2.38 15.44 12.53
N VAL A 146 1.61 14.57 11.89
CA VAL A 146 2.10 13.35 11.22
C VAL A 146 2.15 13.53 9.71
N VAL A 147 1.09 14.12 9.14
CA VAL A 147 0.95 14.35 7.70
C VAL A 147 1.54 15.71 7.37
N THR A 148 2.87 15.75 7.24
CA THR A 148 3.62 16.98 6.94
C THR A 148 3.96 17.06 5.46
N ASP A 149 4.04 18.28 4.92
CA ASP A 149 4.43 18.57 3.53
C ASP A 149 3.64 17.74 2.50
N LYS A 150 2.35 17.56 2.76
CA LYS A 150 1.46 16.78 1.93
C LYS A 150 1.30 17.41 0.54
N ALA A 151 1.49 16.61 -0.50
CA ALA A 151 1.25 17.04 -1.87
C ALA A 151 -0.22 17.45 -2.08
N ALA A 152 -0.43 18.60 -2.71
CA ALA A 152 -1.77 19.12 -2.96
C ALA A 152 -2.57 18.19 -3.88
N GLY A 153 -3.88 18.09 -3.64
CA GLY A 153 -4.78 17.29 -4.47
C GLY A 153 -4.64 15.77 -4.29
N THR A 154 -3.94 15.31 -3.24
CA THR A 154 -3.82 13.89 -2.89
C THR A 154 -4.62 13.56 -1.64
N ASP A 155 -4.96 12.30 -1.45
CA ASP A 155 -5.66 11.82 -0.26
C ASP A 155 -4.70 11.30 0.81
N VAL A 156 -5.24 11.14 2.01
CA VAL A 156 -4.64 10.43 3.14
C VAL A 156 -5.50 9.21 3.41
N LEU A 157 -4.88 8.05 3.50
CA LEU A 157 -5.53 6.77 3.80
C LEU A 157 -5.05 6.26 5.16
N VAL A 158 -6.00 5.91 6.02
CA VAL A 158 -5.74 5.22 7.30
C VAL A 158 -6.26 3.81 7.21
N VAL A 159 -5.43 2.84 7.59
CA VAL A 159 -5.78 1.42 7.64
C VAL A 159 -5.48 0.87 9.04
N ARG A 160 -6.43 0.15 9.63
CA ARG A 160 -6.31 -0.44 10.96
C ARG A 160 -6.68 -1.91 10.96
N HIS A 161 -5.86 -2.69 11.66
CA HIS A 161 -6.06 -4.13 11.86
C HIS A 161 -5.19 -4.64 13.01
N LEU A 162 -5.27 -5.91 13.33
CA LEU A 162 -4.27 -6.61 14.13
C LEU A 162 -3.30 -7.35 13.20
N GLU A 163 -2.07 -7.56 13.66
CA GLU A 163 -1.15 -8.47 12.97
C GLU A 163 -1.71 -9.89 12.94
N THR A 164 -1.51 -10.58 11.83
CA THR A 164 -1.85 -12.01 11.71
C THR A 164 -0.90 -12.90 12.51
N CYS A 165 0.29 -12.40 12.81
CA CYS A 165 1.28 -13.02 13.69
C CYS A 165 0.83 -13.01 15.16
N VAL A 166 1.16 -14.08 15.87
CA VAL A 166 1.11 -14.11 17.34
C VAL A 166 2.50 -13.80 17.87
N PRO A 167 2.67 -12.81 18.76
CA PRO A 167 3.97 -12.41 19.26
C PRO A 167 4.74 -13.56 19.89
N GLY A 168 5.96 -13.80 19.41
CA GLY A 168 6.86 -14.81 19.95
C GLY A 168 6.66 -16.24 19.42
N GLU A 169 5.73 -16.49 18.50
CA GLU A 169 5.54 -17.83 17.91
C GLU A 169 6.62 -18.26 16.89
N GLY A 170 7.64 -17.42 16.67
CA GLY A 170 8.74 -17.73 15.74
C GLY A 170 8.51 -17.23 14.32
N GLY A 171 9.38 -17.62 13.38
CA GLY A 171 9.37 -17.11 12.02
C GLY A 171 9.70 -15.60 11.97
N ASN A 172 8.89 -14.83 11.23
CA ASN A 172 9.01 -13.38 11.12
C ASN A 172 8.12 -12.62 12.11
N CYS A 173 7.47 -13.32 13.06
CA CYS A 173 6.62 -12.69 14.07
C CYS A 173 7.48 -11.93 15.10
N GLU A 174 7.14 -10.66 15.32
CA GLU A 174 7.81 -9.85 16.33
C GLU A 174 7.61 -10.48 17.72
N ALA A 175 8.62 -10.38 18.58
CA ALA A 175 8.49 -10.79 19.97
C ALA A 175 7.47 -9.88 20.70
N ASP A 176 6.95 -10.38 21.84
CA ASP A 176 6.15 -9.54 22.74
C ASP A 176 7.03 -8.43 23.33
N VAL A 177 6.65 -7.17 23.07
CA VAL A 177 7.43 -6.00 23.50
C VAL A 177 6.61 -5.16 24.46
N ALA A 178 7.17 -4.92 25.65
CA ALA A 178 6.54 -4.03 26.62
C ALA A 178 6.35 -2.59 26.05
N GLY A 179 5.20 -2.00 26.33
CA GLY A 179 4.84 -0.68 25.83
C GLY A 179 4.13 -0.66 24.48
N LYS A 180 4.25 -1.69 23.64
CA LYS A 180 3.46 -1.81 22.41
C LYS A 180 2.01 -2.16 22.69
N LEU A 181 1.12 -1.77 21.78
CA LEU A 181 -0.32 -1.99 21.90
C LEU A 181 -0.70 -3.34 21.30
N TYR A 182 -1.43 -4.13 22.11
CA TYR A 182 -1.96 -5.42 21.72
C TYR A 182 -3.46 -5.49 21.96
N SER A 183 -4.13 -6.34 21.20
CA SER A 183 -5.51 -6.74 21.46
C SER A 183 -5.61 -8.24 21.65
N GLN A 184 -6.52 -8.64 22.54
CA GLN A 184 -6.92 -10.02 22.78
C GLN A 184 -8.44 -10.10 22.74
N ALA A 185 -8.99 -10.99 21.93
CA ALA A 185 -10.43 -11.22 21.82
C ALA A 185 -10.82 -12.48 22.57
N THR A 186 -11.98 -12.47 23.25
CA THR A 186 -12.54 -13.68 23.82
C THR A 186 -13.20 -14.55 22.74
N GLN A 187 -13.12 -15.86 22.94
CA GLN A 187 -13.92 -16.85 22.23
C GLN A 187 -14.75 -17.68 23.22
N CYS A 188 -14.68 -17.37 24.51
CA CYS A 188 -15.41 -18.02 25.57
C CYS A 188 -16.74 -17.30 25.83
N LEU A 189 -17.86 -17.98 25.65
CA LEU A 189 -19.19 -17.40 25.84
C LEU A 189 -19.43 -16.85 27.26
N ALA A 190 -18.77 -17.40 28.28
CA ALA A 190 -18.87 -16.89 29.66
C ALA A 190 -18.24 -15.51 29.84
N GLU A 191 -17.42 -15.05 28.88
CA GLU A 191 -16.72 -13.75 28.88
C GLU A 191 -17.35 -12.75 27.92
N ALA A 192 -18.53 -13.01 27.35
CA ALA A 192 -19.18 -12.19 26.33
C ALA A 192 -19.35 -10.71 26.76
N ALA A 193 -19.45 -10.44 28.07
CA ALA A 193 -19.51 -9.08 28.59
C ALA A 193 -18.19 -8.26 28.39
N THR A 194 -17.08 -8.94 28.10
CA THR A 194 -15.77 -8.33 27.80
C THR A 194 -15.23 -8.93 26.51
N PRO A 195 -15.75 -8.50 25.34
CA PRO A 195 -15.45 -9.16 24.07
C PRO A 195 -13.99 -9.04 23.66
N TYR A 196 -13.28 -8.02 24.13
CA TYR A 196 -11.85 -7.82 23.88
C TYR A 196 -11.17 -7.00 24.98
N ILE A 197 -9.86 -7.18 25.08
CA ILE A 197 -8.95 -6.33 25.85
C ILE A 197 -8.00 -5.67 24.86
N LEU A 198 -7.90 -4.33 24.92
CA LEU A 198 -6.93 -3.53 24.17
C LEU A 198 -6.06 -2.76 25.16
N GLY A 199 -4.75 -2.99 25.14
CA GLY A 199 -3.83 -2.36 26.07
C GLY A 199 -2.37 -2.68 25.79
N THR A 200 -1.48 -2.14 26.63
CA THR A 200 -0.04 -2.32 26.48
C THR A 200 0.49 -3.47 27.34
N THR A 201 1.37 -4.28 26.79
CA THR A 201 2.06 -5.32 27.56
C THR A 201 2.88 -4.68 28.68
N GLY A 202 2.82 -5.28 29.86
CA GLY A 202 3.45 -4.81 31.10
C GLY A 202 2.54 -4.02 32.01
N THR A 203 1.45 -3.41 31.49
CA THR A 203 0.47 -2.69 32.30
C THR A 203 -0.93 -3.30 32.21
N THR A 204 -1.24 -4.03 31.13
CA THR A 204 -2.54 -4.65 30.89
C THR A 204 -2.43 -6.17 31.09
N ALA A 205 -3.35 -6.75 31.85
CA ALA A 205 -3.49 -8.18 31.96
C ALA A 205 -4.37 -8.68 30.82
N PHE A 206 -3.85 -9.61 30.02
CA PHE A 206 -4.56 -10.26 28.93
C PHE A 206 -5.06 -11.62 29.44
N THR A 207 -6.33 -11.68 29.83
CA THR A 207 -6.93 -12.80 30.58
C THR A 207 -8.09 -13.47 29.85
N LEU A 208 -8.35 -13.10 28.59
CA LEU A 208 -9.44 -13.68 27.82
C LEU A 208 -9.06 -15.06 27.27
N HIS A 209 -10.07 -15.93 27.12
CA HIS A 209 -9.88 -17.33 26.81
C HIS A 209 -10.39 -17.71 25.42
N ARG A 210 -9.85 -18.82 24.92
CA ARG A 210 -10.32 -19.52 23.74
C ARG A 210 -11.68 -20.19 24.04
N ARG A 211 -12.30 -20.79 23.02
CA ARG A 211 -13.62 -21.41 23.09
C ARG A 211 -13.76 -22.47 24.22
N ASN A 212 -12.68 -23.08 24.66
CA ASN A 212 -12.68 -24.02 25.78
C ASN A 212 -12.75 -23.34 27.17
N CYS A 213 -12.70 -22.03 27.25
CA CYS A 213 -12.74 -21.22 28.46
C CYS A 213 -11.64 -21.54 29.51
N THR A 214 -10.54 -22.12 29.07
CA THR A 214 -9.39 -22.48 29.92
C THR A 214 -8.08 -22.00 29.39
N ASP A 215 -7.84 -22.12 28.07
CA ASP A 215 -6.64 -21.68 27.44
C ASP A 215 -6.77 -20.21 27.06
N LEU A 216 -5.72 -19.41 27.26
CA LEU A 216 -5.72 -18.02 26.88
C LEU A 216 -5.84 -17.85 25.36
N SER A 217 -6.64 -16.89 24.94
CA SER A 217 -6.71 -16.45 23.56
C SER A 217 -5.41 -15.77 23.12
N ASP A 218 -5.13 -15.84 21.84
CA ASP A 218 -3.97 -15.16 21.25
C ASP A 218 -4.11 -13.65 21.38
N LYS A 219 -3.07 -12.98 21.89
CA LYS A 219 -2.96 -11.55 21.76
C LYS A 219 -2.19 -11.20 20.49
N ARG A 220 -2.58 -10.12 19.82
CA ARG A 220 -2.02 -9.69 18.56
C ARG A 220 -1.71 -8.21 18.60
N LYS A 221 -0.61 -7.79 17.96
CA LYS A 221 -0.21 -6.39 17.92
C LYS A 221 -1.25 -5.58 17.13
N PHE A 222 -1.60 -4.43 17.67
CA PHE A 222 -2.44 -3.46 16.97
C PHE A 222 -1.62 -2.69 15.93
N VAL A 223 -2.14 -2.57 14.72
CA VAL A 223 -1.55 -1.85 13.60
C VAL A 223 -2.51 -0.74 13.17
N SER A 224 -1.98 0.47 13.05
CA SER A 224 -2.62 1.59 12.36
C SER A 224 -1.58 2.26 11.48
N ASN A 225 -1.81 2.28 10.19
CA ASN A 225 -0.95 2.90 9.21
C ASN A 225 -1.65 4.11 8.59
N ILE A 226 -0.91 5.21 8.41
CA ILE A 226 -1.34 6.40 7.69
C ILE A 226 -0.47 6.54 6.45
N TYR A 227 -1.09 6.53 5.28
CA TYR A 227 -0.46 6.69 3.97
C TYR A 227 -0.82 8.04 3.38
N TYR A 228 0.16 8.76 2.86
CA TYR A 228 -0.03 10.04 2.17
C TYR A 228 1.12 10.31 1.20
N ILE A 229 0.97 11.28 0.33
CA ILE A 229 2.05 11.73 -0.55
C ILE A 229 2.69 12.98 0.03
N ARG A 230 4.00 12.95 0.23
CA ARG A 230 4.82 14.13 0.53
C ARG A 230 5.37 14.70 -0.78
N ASP A 231 5.50 16.01 -0.88
CA ASP A 231 5.91 16.71 -2.11
C ASP A 231 7.42 16.62 -2.41
N PHE A 232 8.22 15.98 -1.54
CA PHE A 232 9.65 15.72 -1.74
C PHE A 232 10.06 14.33 -1.20
N ALA A 233 11.23 13.84 -1.64
CA ALA A 233 11.75 12.54 -1.20
C ALA A 233 12.69 12.67 0.01
N VAL A 234 13.78 13.40 -0.14
CA VAL A 234 14.84 13.53 0.89
C VAL A 234 14.94 14.95 1.42
N THR A 235 14.99 15.93 0.53
CA THR A 235 15.18 17.33 0.89
C THR A 235 14.01 18.14 0.36
N SER A 236 13.43 19.00 1.21
CA SER A 236 12.35 19.90 0.79
C SER A 236 12.76 20.69 -0.46
N GLY A 237 11.92 20.65 -1.48
CA GLY A 237 12.16 21.28 -2.77
C GLY A 237 12.92 20.42 -3.78
N ASP A 238 13.27 19.16 -3.50
CA ASP A 238 13.87 18.24 -4.48
C ASP A 238 12.90 17.84 -5.60
N GLY A 239 11.63 18.15 -5.40
CA GLY A 239 10.57 17.97 -6.39
C GLY A 239 10.27 16.51 -6.71
N ILE A 240 10.61 15.54 -5.85
CA ILE A 240 10.34 14.11 -6.04
C ILE A 240 9.21 13.69 -5.09
N PRO A 241 7.94 13.69 -5.54
CA PRO A 241 6.82 13.32 -4.68
C PRO A 241 6.95 11.85 -4.25
N THR A 242 6.64 11.58 -2.99
CA THR A 242 6.96 10.29 -2.37
C THR A 242 5.79 9.79 -1.52
N LEU A 243 5.43 8.51 -1.70
CA LEU A 243 4.50 7.82 -0.81
C LEU A 243 5.14 7.62 0.55
N MET A 244 4.49 8.14 1.58
CA MET A 244 4.90 8.06 2.97
C MET A 244 4.01 7.11 3.73
N ARG A 245 4.56 6.48 4.78
CA ARG A 245 3.80 5.72 5.77
C ARG A 245 4.19 6.17 7.17
N SER A 246 3.22 6.50 8.01
CA SER A 246 3.40 6.61 9.44
C SER A 246 2.68 5.45 10.12
N GLN A 247 3.41 4.67 10.87
CA GLN A 247 2.89 3.54 11.63
C GLN A 247 2.67 3.95 13.08
N PHE A 248 1.55 3.52 13.67
CA PHE A 248 1.30 3.64 15.09
C PHE A 248 2.16 2.60 15.83
N ASP A 249 3.13 3.06 16.61
CA ASP A 249 4.02 2.18 17.36
C ASP A 249 4.57 2.85 18.63
N PHE A 250 5.27 2.10 19.45
CA PHE A 250 5.93 2.56 20.65
C PHE A 250 7.38 2.96 20.35
N ASP A 251 7.75 4.20 20.58
CA ASP A 251 9.09 4.75 20.34
C ASP A 251 10.07 4.57 21.53
N GLY A 252 9.64 3.88 22.60
CA GLY A 252 10.37 3.73 23.86
C GLY A 252 9.86 4.65 24.97
N THR A 253 9.06 5.66 24.64
CA THR A 253 8.47 6.62 25.57
C THR A 253 6.99 6.85 25.33
N THR A 254 6.60 6.98 24.07
CA THR A 254 5.23 7.34 23.66
C THR A 254 4.71 6.29 22.71
N LEU A 255 3.43 5.99 22.83
CA LEU A 255 2.70 5.11 21.90
C LEU A 255 1.82 6.01 21.02
N ALA A 256 2.27 6.26 19.80
CA ALA A 256 1.66 7.18 18.86
C ALA A 256 2.10 6.87 17.43
N HIS A 257 1.59 7.61 16.45
CA HIS A 257 2.10 7.56 15.09
C HIS A 257 3.53 8.08 15.00
N GLN A 258 4.38 7.39 14.24
CA GLN A 258 5.78 7.75 14.03
C GLN A 258 5.92 9.14 13.39
N ILE A 259 6.80 9.96 13.95
CA ILE A 259 7.19 11.27 13.43
C ILE A 259 8.73 11.33 13.38
N PRO A 260 9.32 11.58 12.21
CA PRO A 260 8.72 11.72 10.88
C PRO A 260 8.18 10.40 10.32
N ALA A 261 7.23 10.49 9.40
CA ALA A 261 6.78 9.33 8.61
C ALA A 261 7.91 8.78 7.75
N VAL A 262 7.83 7.49 7.42
CA VAL A 262 8.84 6.78 6.63
C VAL A 262 8.53 6.90 5.14
N ALA A 263 9.54 7.27 4.33
CA ALA A 263 9.44 7.28 2.88
C ALA A 263 9.42 5.83 2.36
N MET A 264 8.40 5.49 1.56
CA MET A 264 8.21 4.15 1.02
C MET A 264 8.59 4.06 -0.44
N ILE A 265 8.01 4.90 -1.30
CA ILE A 265 8.18 4.81 -2.76
C ILE A 265 8.22 6.21 -3.35
N GLU A 266 9.31 6.52 -4.04
CA GLU A 266 9.50 7.78 -4.76
C GLU A 266 8.72 7.81 -6.09
N GLY A 267 8.39 9.01 -6.57
CA GLY A 267 7.74 9.24 -7.86
C GLY A 267 6.23 9.04 -7.84
N ILE A 268 5.61 8.88 -6.69
CA ILE A 268 4.14 8.84 -6.56
C ILE A 268 3.63 10.27 -6.44
N GLU A 269 3.06 10.80 -7.52
CA GLU A 269 2.64 12.20 -7.61
C GLU A 269 1.15 12.41 -7.34
N GLY A 270 0.30 11.43 -7.69
CA GLY A 270 -1.13 11.46 -7.41
C GLY A 270 -1.56 10.24 -6.63
N PHE A 271 -2.44 10.45 -5.64
CA PHE A 271 -3.01 9.41 -4.81
C PHE A 271 -4.44 9.79 -4.47
N ARG A 272 -5.41 9.02 -5.00
CA ARG A 272 -6.83 9.20 -4.70
C ARG A 272 -7.40 7.86 -4.27
N VAL A 273 -8.34 7.93 -3.33
CA VAL A 273 -8.99 6.77 -2.73
C VAL A 273 -10.49 6.98 -2.77
N GLU A 274 -11.20 6.02 -3.32
CA GLU A 274 -12.67 5.97 -3.29
C GLU A 274 -13.11 4.73 -2.52
N LEU A 275 -14.22 4.86 -1.79
CA LEU A 275 -14.77 3.84 -0.91
C LEU A 275 -16.05 3.26 -1.49
N GLY A 276 -16.12 1.94 -1.58
CA GLY A 276 -17.34 1.21 -1.89
C GLY A 276 -18.12 0.95 -0.59
N VAL A 277 -19.33 1.49 -0.52
CA VAL A 277 -20.18 1.46 0.67
C VAL A 277 -21.33 0.49 0.43
N ASP A 278 -21.63 -0.30 1.45
CA ASP A 278 -22.68 -1.33 1.51
C ASP A 278 -23.73 -0.87 2.54
N ASP A 279 -24.59 0.07 2.15
CA ASP A 279 -25.59 0.72 3.02
C ASP A 279 -27.04 0.41 2.62
N VAL A 280 -27.21 -0.52 1.70
CA VAL A 280 -28.52 -1.09 1.27
C VAL A 280 -28.43 -2.61 1.39
N SER A 281 -29.51 -3.26 1.80
CA SER A 281 -29.60 -4.72 1.86
C SER A 281 -29.84 -5.32 0.47
N GLU A 282 -29.67 -6.62 0.33
CA GLU A 282 -29.97 -7.37 -0.92
C GLU A 282 -31.42 -7.15 -1.40
N THR A 283 -32.36 -6.86 -0.49
CA THR A 283 -33.77 -6.57 -0.84
C THR A 283 -34.01 -5.13 -1.29
N GLY A 284 -33.00 -4.26 -1.19
CA GLY A 284 -33.08 -2.85 -1.53
C GLY A 284 -33.50 -1.93 -0.38
N ASP A 285 -33.62 -2.46 0.85
CA ASP A 285 -33.96 -1.66 2.02
C ASP A 285 -32.69 -1.05 2.64
N PRO A 286 -32.73 0.18 3.17
CA PRO A 286 -31.59 0.81 3.82
C PRO A 286 -31.12 0.05 5.07
N VAL A 287 -29.82 0.00 5.30
CA VAL A 287 -29.24 -0.57 6.53
C VAL A 287 -29.71 0.20 7.75
N ASP A 288 -30.25 -0.51 8.76
CA ASP A 288 -30.70 0.04 10.03
C ASP A 288 -30.07 -0.67 11.24
N TYR A 289 -29.05 -0.06 11.84
CA TYR A 289 -28.43 -0.57 13.07
C TYR A 289 -29.15 -0.17 14.36
N THR A 290 -30.26 0.57 14.28
CA THR A 290 -31.10 0.92 15.44
C THR A 290 -32.12 -0.16 15.76
N ALA A 291 -32.26 -1.15 14.88
CA ALA A 291 -33.15 -2.30 15.03
C ALA A 291 -32.33 -3.60 15.14
N PRO A 292 -32.90 -4.65 15.74
CA PRO A 292 -32.39 -6.02 15.62
C PRO A 292 -32.25 -6.45 14.16
N ILE A 293 -31.50 -7.53 13.91
CA ILE A 293 -31.41 -8.11 12.57
C ILE A 293 -32.80 -8.66 12.16
N GLU A 294 -33.29 -8.23 11.01
CA GLU A 294 -34.57 -8.68 10.44
C GLU A 294 -34.30 -9.59 9.24
N TRP A 295 -34.82 -10.80 9.28
CA TRP A 295 -34.65 -11.79 8.23
C TRP A 295 -35.91 -11.84 7.32
N THR A 296 -35.69 -12.07 6.02
CA THR A 296 -36.79 -12.24 5.05
C THR A 296 -37.69 -13.44 5.43
N ASP A 297 -37.08 -14.52 5.84
CA ASP A 297 -37.73 -15.73 6.37
C ASP A 297 -37.03 -16.12 7.70
N PRO A 298 -37.76 -16.18 8.81
CA PRO A 298 -37.18 -16.54 10.09
C PRO A 298 -36.61 -17.96 10.15
N ASP A 299 -37.07 -18.86 9.27
CA ASP A 299 -36.58 -20.24 9.17
C ASP A 299 -35.42 -20.40 8.19
N VAL A 300 -35.29 -19.46 7.23
CA VAL A 300 -34.22 -19.43 6.22
C VAL A 300 -33.52 -18.08 6.30
N ARG A 301 -32.29 -18.09 6.83
CA ARG A 301 -31.50 -16.86 7.09
C ARG A 301 -30.56 -16.59 5.93
N ASP A 302 -31.11 -16.44 4.72
CA ASP A 302 -30.30 -16.22 3.53
C ASP A 302 -29.88 -14.76 3.38
N SER A 303 -30.71 -13.80 3.83
CA SER A 303 -30.48 -12.38 3.68
C SER A 303 -31.22 -11.59 4.78
N ALA A 304 -30.52 -10.68 5.44
CA ALA A 304 -31.13 -9.75 6.37
C ALA A 304 -31.62 -8.50 5.64
N VAL A 305 -32.90 -8.14 5.80
CA VAL A 305 -33.50 -7.00 5.07
C VAL A 305 -33.03 -5.64 5.55
N ASN A 306 -32.42 -5.55 6.73
CA ASN A 306 -31.94 -4.31 7.33
C ASN A 306 -30.41 -4.30 7.58
N ARG A 307 -29.66 -5.12 6.89
CA ARG A 307 -28.19 -5.18 6.92
C ARG A 307 -27.65 -5.26 5.50
N GLY A 308 -26.42 -4.80 5.31
CA GLY A 308 -25.72 -4.94 4.04
C GLY A 308 -25.35 -6.38 3.71
N ASP A 309 -25.15 -6.67 2.44
CA ASP A 309 -24.85 -8.00 1.90
C ASP A 309 -23.35 -8.24 1.63
N GLY A 310 -22.50 -7.25 1.96
CA GLY A 310 -21.06 -7.31 1.76
C GLY A 310 -20.57 -6.85 0.39
N VAL A 311 -21.47 -6.35 -0.46
CA VAL A 311 -21.19 -5.81 -1.79
C VAL A 311 -21.45 -4.30 -1.80
N PRO A 312 -20.59 -3.45 -2.40
CA PRO A 312 -20.91 -2.04 -2.57
C PRO A 312 -22.14 -1.83 -3.43
N ASP A 313 -23.10 -1.01 -2.96
CA ASP A 313 -24.38 -0.81 -3.63
C ASP A 313 -24.31 0.17 -4.81
N ASP A 314 -23.63 1.29 -4.60
CA ASP A 314 -23.62 2.43 -5.51
C ASP A 314 -22.21 2.72 -6.06
N ALA A 315 -22.09 3.88 -6.72
CA ALA A 315 -20.81 4.41 -7.15
C ALA A 315 -19.90 4.65 -5.93
N PHE A 316 -18.61 4.32 -6.07
CA PHE A 316 -17.61 4.59 -5.05
C PHE A 316 -17.59 6.07 -4.67
N ILE A 317 -17.53 6.35 -3.38
CA ILE A 317 -17.54 7.72 -2.83
C ILE A 317 -16.14 8.20 -2.50
N SER A 318 -15.91 9.52 -2.62
CA SER A 318 -14.68 10.20 -2.19
C SER A 318 -14.94 10.99 -0.91
N CYS A 319 -14.06 10.86 0.08
CA CYS A 319 -14.11 11.66 1.31
C CYS A 319 -13.23 12.89 1.16
N THR A 320 -13.84 14.06 1.11
CA THR A 320 -13.11 15.34 0.95
C THR A 320 -13.41 16.29 2.10
N SER A 321 -12.61 17.33 2.25
CA SER A 321 -12.85 18.40 3.24
C SER A 321 -14.19 19.12 3.02
N GLY A 322 -14.65 19.20 1.77
CA GLY A 322 -15.97 19.75 1.41
C GLY A 322 -17.14 18.78 1.64
N ALA A 323 -16.85 17.46 1.64
CA ALA A 323 -17.83 16.39 1.87
C ALA A 323 -17.13 15.26 2.65
N PRO A 324 -16.90 15.42 3.96
CA PRO A 324 -16.26 14.41 4.79
C PRO A 324 -17.17 13.19 4.94
N CYS A 325 -16.58 12.00 4.87
CA CYS A 325 -17.34 10.78 5.09
C CYS A 325 -17.81 10.67 6.55
N THR A 326 -19.03 10.25 6.71
CA THR A 326 -19.64 10.04 8.04
C THR A 326 -19.22 8.71 8.65
N ALA A 327 -19.42 8.54 9.96
CA ALA A 327 -19.21 7.27 10.63
C ALA A 327 -20.10 6.16 10.01
N ALA A 328 -21.35 6.48 9.65
CA ALA A 328 -22.27 5.56 9.02
C ALA A 328 -21.77 5.06 7.64
N GLN A 329 -21.20 5.94 6.84
CA GLN A 329 -20.60 5.53 5.57
C GLN A 329 -19.33 4.66 5.80
N LEU A 330 -18.43 5.12 6.69
CA LEU A 330 -17.15 4.42 6.91
C LEU A 330 -17.30 3.05 7.56
N MET A 331 -18.33 2.81 8.38
CA MET A 331 -18.58 1.49 8.96
C MET A 331 -19.13 0.49 7.93
N ASN A 332 -19.68 0.99 6.84
CA ASN A 332 -20.23 0.18 5.75
C ASN A 332 -19.28 0.06 4.56
N VAL A 333 -18.01 0.42 4.70
CA VAL A 333 -17.02 0.23 3.64
C VAL A 333 -16.67 -1.23 3.48
N THR A 334 -16.95 -1.80 2.33
CA THR A 334 -16.64 -3.19 1.96
C THR A 334 -15.56 -3.32 0.89
N ALA A 335 -15.26 -2.21 0.19
CA ALA A 335 -14.20 -2.16 -0.82
C ALA A 335 -13.50 -0.79 -0.84
N VAL A 336 -12.24 -0.80 -1.21
CA VAL A 336 -11.41 0.40 -1.40
C VAL A 336 -10.87 0.42 -2.82
N LYS A 337 -11.06 1.52 -3.53
CA LYS A 337 -10.52 1.71 -4.87
C LYS A 337 -9.40 2.73 -4.84
N LEU A 338 -8.23 2.30 -5.29
CA LEU A 338 -7.00 3.06 -5.29
C LEU A 338 -6.71 3.59 -6.68
N TYR A 339 -6.29 4.85 -6.75
CA TYR A 339 -5.74 5.48 -7.95
C TYR A 339 -4.38 6.07 -7.61
N VAL A 340 -3.35 5.59 -8.29
CA VAL A 340 -1.97 6.02 -8.06
C VAL A 340 -1.39 6.54 -9.36
N LEU A 341 -1.06 7.84 -9.41
CA LEU A 341 -0.35 8.46 -10.52
C LEU A 341 1.14 8.44 -10.22
N VAL A 342 1.89 7.75 -11.05
CA VAL A 342 3.34 7.60 -10.93
C VAL A 342 4.03 8.36 -12.04
N ARG A 343 5.08 9.09 -11.71
CA ARG A 343 5.92 9.76 -12.69
C ARG A 343 7.35 9.22 -12.71
N SER A 344 8.03 9.43 -13.82
CA SER A 344 9.47 9.15 -13.91
C SER A 344 10.25 10.07 -12.96
N ARG A 345 11.35 9.57 -12.38
CA ARG A 345 12.23 10.36 -11.53
C ARG A 345 12.91 11.49 -12.30
N ASP A 346 13.39 11.17 -13.51
CA ASP A 346 14.11 12.11 -14.36
C ASP A 346 13.25 12.55 -15.53
N GLU A 347 13.53 13.75 -16.03
CA GLU A 347 12.93 14.29 -17.26
C GLU A 347 13.34 13.49 -18.50
N SER A 348 12.42 13.34 -19.45
CA SER A 348 12.65 12.73 -20.77
C SER A 348 12.92 13.82 -21.82
N PRO A 349 14.15 13.93 -22.35
CA PRO A 349 14.49 14.94 -23.36
C PRO A 349 13.60 14.82 -24.60
N GLY A 350 13.03 15.96 -25.04
CA GLY A 350 12.16 16.00 -26.21
C GLY A 350 10.72 15.54 -25.99
N TYR A 351 10.34 15.21 -24.76
CA TYR A 351 8.98 14.89 -24.35
C TYR A 351 8.33 16.11 -23.68
N THR A 352 7.04 16.28 -23.88
CA THR A 352 6.20 17.22 -23.12
C THR A 352 4.90 16.50 -22.77
N ASP A 353 4.56 16.49 -21.50
CA ASP A 353 3.35 15.83 -20.99
C ASP A 353 2.14 16.75 -21.08
N THR A 354 1.42 16.65 -22.19
CA THR A 354 0.18 17.40 -22.43
C THR A 354 -1.08 16.62 -22.06
N LYS A 355 -0.93 15.45 -21.44
CA LYS A 355 -2.04 14.57 -21.10
C LYS A 355 -2.70 14.99 -19.79
N THR A 356 -3.96 14.62 -19.67
CA THR A 356 -4.70 14.61 -18.40
C THR A 356 -4.86 13.19 -17.91
N TYR A 357 -4.97 13.02 -16.61
CA TYR A 357 -5.04 11.75 -15.93
C TYR A 357 -6.26 11.71 -15.02
N SER A 358 -7.17 10.78 -15.26
CA SER A 358 -8.37 10.60 -14.42
C SER A 358 -8.04 9.66 -13.24
N LEU A 359 -8.24 10.15 -12.03
CA LEU A 359 -8.12 9.42 -10.78
C LEU A 359 -9.48 9.44 -10.08
N GLY A 360 -10.36 8.53 -10.49
CA GLY A 360 -11.75 8.54 -10.06
C GLY A 360 -12.48 9.80 -10.52
N ALA A 361 -13.14 10.47 -9.60
CA ALA A 361 -13.85 11.73 -9.86
C ALA A 361 -12.90 12.93 -10.11
N THR A 362 -11.59 12.78 -9.86
CA THR A 362 -10.62 13.85 -10.01
C THR A 362 -9.79 13.70 -11.28
N THR A 363 -9.54 14.82 -11.98
CA THR A 363 -8.64 14.87 -13.13
C THR A 363 -7.41 15.72 -12.80
N MET A 364 -6.22 15.17 -13.04
CA MET A 364 -4.93 15.85 -12.84
C MET A 364 -4.27 16.16 -14.17
N GLY A 365 -3.47 17.24 -14.23
CA GLY A 365 -2.82 17.73 -15.44
C GLY A 365 -3.71 18.66 -16.30
N PRO A 366 -3.28 19.06 -17.53
CA PRO A 366 -1.98 18.73 -18.12
C PRO A 366 -0.83 19.42 -17.38
N TYR A 367 0.26 18.68 -17.17
CA TYR A 367 1.42 19.21 -16.42
C TYR A 367 2.34 20.06 -17.27
N ASN A 368 2.37 19.82 -18.60
CA ASN A 368 3.22 20.51 -19.59
C ASN A 368 4.73 20.48 -19.25
N ASP A 369 5.16 19.48 -18.52
CA ASP A 369 6.53 19.19 -18.14
C ASP A 369 7.13 18.03 -18.96
N ARG A 370 8.31 17.56 -18.59
CA ARG A 370 9.02 16.49 -19.31
C ARG A 370 8.99 15.13 -18.61
N PHE A 371 8.19 14.96 -17.58
CA PHE A 371 8.08 13.69 -16.88
C PHE A 371 7.04 12.78 -17.55
N LYS A 372 7.39 11.50 -17.67
CA LYS A 372 6.43 10.47 -18.11
C LYS A 372 5.62 9.97 -16.94
N ARG A 373 4.32 9.80 -17.15
CA ARG A 373 3.37 9.40 -16.12
C ARG A 373 2.54 8.21 -16.54
N HIS A 374 2.12 7.43 -15.54
CA HIS A 374 1.16 6.34 -15.70
C HIS A 374 0.25 6.26 -14.48
N VAL A 375 -1.05 5.99 -14.72
CA VAL A 375 -2.04 5.75 -13.66
C VAL A 375 -2.15 4.25 -13.43
N PHE A 376 -2.08 3.86 -12.17
CA PHE A 376 -2.41 2.51 -11.70
C PHE A 376 -3.72 2.58 -10.93
N VAL A 377 -4.59 1.62 -11.18
CA VAL A 377 -5.89 1.52 -10.52
C VAL A 377 -6.04 0.10 -9.97
N SER A 378 -6.50 0.00 -8.73
CA SER A 378 -6.85 -1.27 -8.13
C SER A 378 -8.07 -1.13 -7.23
N THR A 379 -8.87 -2.18 -7.16
CA THR A 379 -9.99 -2.29 -6.24
C THR A 379 -9.71 -3.44 -5.29
N VAL A 380 -9.69 -3.13 -4.00
CA VAL A 380 -9.39 -4.08 -2.92
C VAL A 380 -10.65 -4.29 -2.11
N ARG A 381 -11.12 -5.51 -2.05
CA ARG A 381 -12.20 -5.90 -1.16
C ARG A 381 -11.66 -6.00 0.29
N LEU A 382 -12.51 -5.71 1.27
CA LEU A 382 -12.22 -5.86 2.68
C LEU A 382 -12.82 -7.17 3.22
N PRO A 383 -12.14 -8.32 3.10
CA PRO A 383 -12.73 -9.63 3.39
C PRO A 383 -13.13 -9.80 4.86
N ASN A 384 -12.48 -9.05 5.76
CA ASN A 384 -12.81 -9.08 7.19
C ASN A 384 -14.09 -8.31 7.55
N ILE A 385 -14.66 -7.56 6.62
CA ILE A 385 -15.93 -6.85 6.75
C ILE A 385 -16.94 -7.50 5.83
N SER A 386 -16.70 -7.44 4.52
CA SER A 386 -17.63 -7.95 3.52
C SER A 386 -17.93 -9.44 3.71
N GLY A 387 -16.91 -10.28 4.04
CA GLY A 387 -17.11 -11.71 4.26
C GLY A 387 -17.93 -12.08 5.51
N ARG A 388 -18.12 -11.14 6.45
CA ARG A 388 -19.03 -11.32 7.59
C ARG A 388 -20.48 -11.03 7.24
N ARG A 389 -20.71 -10.25 6.20
CA ARG A 389 -22.03 -9.84 5.69
C ARG A 389 -22.56 -10.78 4.62
N GLU A 390 -21.67 -11.50 3.94
CA GLU A 390 -22.08 -12.54 3.02
C GLU A 390 -22.80 -13.64 3.79
N THR A 391 -24.03 -13.90 3.41
CA THR A 391 -24.77 -15.07 3.90
C THR A 391 -24.19 -16.32 3.28
N PRO A 392 -23.99 -17.41 4.06
CA PRO A 392 -23.39 -18.65 3.57
C PRO A 392 -24.26 -19.41 2.60
#